data_620df75bbb44fe9924c3a7e9825a6998
#
_entry.id   620df75bbb44fe9924c3a7e9825a6998
#
_cell.length_a   1.000
_cell.length_b   1.000
_cell.length_c   1.000
_cell.angle_alpha   90.00
_cell.angle_beta   90.00
_cell.angle_gamma   90.00
#
_symmetry.space_group_name_H-M   'P 1'
#
loop_
_entity.id
_entity.type
_entity.pdbx_description
1 polymer ?
#
loop_
_entity_poly.entity_id
_entity_poly.type
_entity_poly.pdbx_seq_one_letter_code
_entity_poly.pdbx_strand_id
1 'polypeptide(L)' 'MQQFEYVCNKLGKILFEYEIEQICVAEGFCQSIDGWVIAKNKKINFQVAYDGKQIVVVTPTILSGF' A
#
# COMPACT_ATOMS: atom_id res chain seq x y z
N MET A 1 -10.36 11.45 5.31
CA MET A 1 -9.49 10.32 4.99
C MET A 1 -9.34 9.31 6.09
N GLN A 2 -10.31 9.30 7.02
CA GLN A 2 -10.20 8.42 8.16
C GLN A 2 -10.21 6.95 7.78
N GLN A 3 -11.02 6.59 6.77
CA GLN A 3 -11.06 5.20 6.33
C GLN A 3 -9.76 4.75 5.70
N PHE A 4 -9.13 5.64 4.93
CA PHE A 4 -7.87 5.32 4.30
C PHE A 4 -6.80 5.05 5.36
N GLU A 5 -6.69 5.93 6.33
CA GLU A 5 -5.71 5.78 7.41
C GLU A 5 -6.00 4.53 8.24
N TYR A 6 -7.28 4.25 8.48
CA TYR A 6 -7.66 3.08 9.25
C TYR A 6 -7.21 1.80 8.55
N VAL A 7 -7.46 1.71 7.25
CA VAL A 7 -7.06 0.53 6.48
C VAL A 7 -5.56 0.37 6.50
N CYS A 8 -4.82 1.46 6.28
CA CYS A 8 -3.37 1.40 6.28
C CYS A 8 -2.82 0.93 7.61
N ASN A 9 -3.36 1.45 8.71
CA ASN A 9 -2.88 1.08 10.03
C ASN A 9 -3.19 -0.38 10.37
N LYS A 10 -4.29 -0.90 9.86
CA LYS A 10 -4.64 -2.29 10.09
C LYS A 10 -3.77 -3.24 9.29
N LEU A 11 -3.32 -2.82 8.12
CA LEU A 11 -2.52 -3.69 7.27
C LEU A 11 -1.11 -3.87 7.78
N GLY A 12 -0.48 -2.80 8.23
CA GLY A 12 0.89 -2.92 8.69
C GLY A 12 1.56 -1.56 8.78
N LYS A 13 2.88 -1.57 8.65
CA LYS A 13 3.67 -0.35 8.78
C LYS A 13 3.75 0.35 7.44
N ILE A 14 3.38 1.61 7.41
CA ILE A 14 3.45 2.42 6.20
C ILE A 14 4.88 2.96 6.06
N LEU A 15 5.47 2.75 4.90
CA LEU A 15 6.83 3.20 4.61
C LEU A 15 6.85 4.37 3.64
N PHE A 16 5.88 4.45 2.73
CA PHE A 16 5.81 5.52 1.74
C PHE A 16 4.38 5.98 1.60
N GLU A 17 4.20 7.29 1.45
CA GLU A 17 2.90 7.88 1.14
C GLU A 17 3.12 8.97 0.11
N TYR A 18 2.26 9.00 -0.92
CA TYR A 18 2.35 10.02 -1.94
C TYR A 18 1.01 10.17 -2.65
N GLU A 19 0.92 11.17 -3.50
CA GLU A 19 -0.30 11.43 -4.25
C GLU A 19 0.04 11.55 -5.73
N ILE A 20 -0.74 10.88 -6.56
CA ILE A 20 -0.59 10.94 -8.01
C ILE A 20 -1.97 11.23 -8.58
N GLU A 21 -2.11 12.38 -9.28
CA GLU A 21 -3.34 12.72 -9.98
C GLU A 21 -4.57 12.56 -9.07
N GLN A 22 -4.45 13.10 -7.85
CA GLN A 22 -5.53 13.13 -6.87
C GLN A 22 -5.84 11.74 -6.29
N ILE A 23 -4.97 10.77 -6.51
CA ILE A 23 -5.08 9.46 -5.88
C ILE A 23 -4.04 9.39 -4.77
N CYS A 24 -4.51 9.12 -3.55
CA CYS A 24 -3.62 8.94 -2.41
C CYS A 24 -3.11 7.50 -2.40
N VAL A 25 -1.81 7.33 -2.26
CA VAL A 25 -1.18 6.01 -2.27
C VAL A 25 -0.34 5.84 -1.03
N ALA A 26 -0.44 4.68 -0.40
CA ALA A 26 0.40 4.29 0.71
C ALA A 26 0.99 2.91 0.43
N GLU A 27 2.27 2.75 0.71
CA GLU A 27 2.97 1.48 0.51
C GLU A 27 3.64 1.10 1.80
N GLY A 28 3.58 -0.18 2.15
CA GLY A 28 4.14 -0.61 3.40
C GLY A 28 4.40 -2.09 3.47
N PHE A 29 4.68 -2.56 4.68
CA PHE A 29 5.03 -3.95 4.93
C PHE A 29 4.16 -4.53 6.02
N CYS A 30 3.61 -5.72 5.76
CA CYS A 30 2.81 -6.47 6.70
C CYS A 30 3.40 -7.86 6.85
N GLN A 31 3.73 -8.25 8.07
CA GLN A 31 4.36 -9.54 8.31
C GLN A 31 3.46 -10.72 7.97
N SER A 32 2.16 -10.50 7.96
CA SER A 32 1.20 -11.57 7.71
C SER A 32 1.03 -11.86 6.22
N ILE A 33 1.56 -11.02 5.35
CA ILE A 33 1.45 -11.22 3.90
C ILE A 33 2.71 -11.90 3.41
N ASP A 34 2.54 -13.01 2.69
CA ASP A 34 3.67 -13.73 2.11
C ASP A 34 4.26 -12.94 0.95
N GLY A 35 5.59 -12.93 0.90
CA GLY A 35 6.28 -12.30 -0.20
C GLY A 35 6.46 -10.81 0.00
N TRP A 36 7.26 -10.20 -0.87
CA TRP A 36 7.53 -8.78 -0.83
C TRP A 36 8.26 -8.38 -2.11
N VAL A 37 8.27 -7.09 -2.37
CA VAL A 37 9.06 -6.52 -3.46
C VAL A 37 9.91 -5.40 -2.87
N ILE A 38 10.95 -5.02 -3.60
CA ILE A 38 11.84 -3.94 -3.15
C ILE A 38 11.43 -2.65 -3.84
N ALA A 39 11.19 -1.62 -3.05
CA ALA A 39 10.91 -0.28 -3.57
C ALA A 39 11.74 0.71 -2.79
N LYS A 40 12.55 1.49 -3.50
CA LYS A 40 13.40 2.51 -2.87
C LYS A 40 14.23 1.93 -1.73
N ASN A 41 14.79 0.75 -1.96
CA ASN A 41 15.65 0.03 -1.00
C ASN A 41 14.90 -0.45 0.24
N LYS A 42 13.58 -0.56 0.17
CA LYS A 42 12.79 -1.07 1.28
C LYS A 42 11.86 -2.15 0.80
N LYS A 43 11.58 -3.10 1.69
CA LYS A 43 10.65 -4.18 1.37
C LYS A 43 9.23 -3.67 1.58
N ILE A 44 8.38 -3.88 0.58
CA ILE A 44 6.96 -3.61 0.74
C ILE A 44 6.19 -4.82 0.26
N ASN A 45 5.03 -5.05 0.83
CA ASN A 45 4.18 -6.13 0.35
C ASN A 45 2.71 -5.76 0.33
N PHE A 46 2.41 -4.47 0.40
CA PHE A 46 1.05 -4.03 0.10
C PHE A 46 1.09 -2.58 -0.35
N GLN A 47 0.08 -2.23 -1.12
CA GLN A 47 -0.12 -0.87 -1.58
C GLN A 47 -1.61 -0.57 -1.47
N VAL A 48 -1.94 0.59 -0.93
CA VAL A 48 -3.32 1.02 -0.79
C VAL A 48 -3.49 2.30 -1.59
N ALA A 49 -4.50 2.34 -2.44
CA ALA A 49 -4.81 3.53 -3.23
C ALA A 49 -6.23 3.97 -2.93
N TYR A 50 -6.42 5.28 -2.85
CA TYR A 50 -7.71 5.86 -2.52
C TYR A 50 -7.95 7.07 -3.41
N ASP A 51 -9.04 7.05 -4.17
CA ASP A 51 -9.36 8.12 -5.12
C ASP A 51 -10.48 9.03 -4.67
N GLY A 52 -10.87 8.92 -3.39
CA GLY A 52 -11.96 9.70 -2.85
C GLY A 52 -13.28 8.95 -2.84
N LYS A 53 -13.34 7.81 -3.51
CA LYS A 53 -14.56 7.02 -3.58
C LYS A 53 -14.36 5.59 -3.13
N GLN A 54 -13.24 4.98 -3.52
CA GLN A 54 -13.00 3.58 -3.18
C GLN A 54 -11.55 3.37 -2.81
N ILE A 55 -11.32 2.33 -2.04
CA ILE A 55 -9.99 1.95 -1.58
C ILE A 55 -9.63 0.62 -2.24
N VAL A 56 -8.45 0.58 -2.84
CA VAL A 56 -7.94 -0.62 -3.50
C VAL A 56 -6.67 -1.06 -2.79
N VAL A 57 -6.58 -2.35 -2.46
CA VAL A 57 -5.40 -2.91 -1.81
C VAL A 57 -4.77 -3.90 -2.77
N VAL A 58 -3.46 -3.76 -3.00
CA VAL A 58 -2.69 -4.65 -3.87
C VAL A 58 -1.64 -5.35 -3.05
N THR A 59 -1.40 -6.62 -3.37
CA THR A 59 -0.42 -7.46 -2.67
C THR A 59 0.73 -7.78 -3.61
N PRO A 60 1.78 -8.46 -3.13
CA PRO A 60 2.98 -8.68 -3.93
C PRO A 60 2.75 -9.38 -5.27
N THR A 61 1.79 -10.27 -5.32
CA THR A 61 1.49 -10.98 -6.56
C THR A 61 1.18 -10.00 -7.69
N ILE A 62 0.50 -8.91 -7.37
CA ILE A 62 0.16 -7.89 -8.35
C ILE A 62 1.27 -6.86 -8.45
N LEU A 63 1.89 -6.50 -7.31
CA LEU A 63 2.95 -5.50 -7.30
C LEU A 63 4.16 -5.93 -8.10
N SER A 64 4.42 -7.23 -8.14
CA SER A 64 5.57 -7.73 -8.88
C SER A 64 5.39 -7.61 -10.39
N GLY A 65 4.21 -7.33 -10.87
CA GLY A 65 4.00 -6.99 -12.27
C GLY A 65 4.11 -8.14 -13.23
N PHE A 66 3.88 -9.34 -12.73
CA PHE A 66 4.00 -10.47 -13.59
C PHE A 66 2.99 -10.52 -14.67
#